data_0c6a637befb18187cb8d0b9ea75af978
#
_entry.id   0c6a637befb18187cb8d0b9ea75af978
#
_cell.length_a   1.000
_cell.length_b   1.000
_cell.length_c   1.000
_cell.angle_alpha   90.00
_cell.angle_beta   90.00
_cell.angle_gamma   90.00
#
_symmetry.space_group_name_H-M   'P 1'
#
loop_
_entity.id
_entity.type
_entity.pdbx_description
1 polymer ?
#
loop_
_entity_poly.entity_id
_entity_poly.type
_entity_poly.pdbx_seq_one_letter_code
_entity_poly.pdbx_strand_id
1 'polypeptide(L)'
;MLLMVLALSVVLAGCGGDGSSRPPASAATIAAPAPPPPAELCGGPTTKAQSFWLSAPGGAQLSAAVVGTGPTTAVFVHEAGPRGLCGFWPYADWLAKTKGVRSVLFSQCGTGASQCPAGNATDQWLAATTAAVTWARDHGARQVTLVGASVGGIVALQVATSIRPRVDGVVNLSGERRWMGVDSLAAARRLQVPALFAVAPGDSYVSVGTMRQLYRAVPVRTKRLVVAEGAGHGWELLGGAAGSDWSPLAVTVAAWIQGRHR
;
A
#
# COMPACT_ATOMS: atom_id res chain seq x y z
N MET A 1 73.22 45.44 6.19
CA MET A 1 73.22 44.73 7.53
C MET A 1 72.59 43.42 7.29
N LEU A 2 73.42 42.37 7.18
CA LEU A 2 73.07 41.03 6.71
C LEU A 2 72.93 40.19 7.99
N LEU A 3 71.78 39.56 8.23
CA LEU A 3 71.60 38.60 9.31
C LEU A 3 71.37 37.22 8.69
N MET A 4 72.35 36.40 8.93
CA MET A 4 72.40 34.98 8.57
C MET A 4 71.68 34.17 9.66
N VAL A 5 70.67 33.39 9.29
CA VAL A 5 70.01 32.46 10.20
C VAL A 5 70.42 31.02 9.81
N LEU A 6 71.12 30.35 10.71
CA LEU A 6 71.48 28.96 10.59
C LEU A 6 70.26 28.05 10.76
N ALA A 7 70.04 27.17 9.81
CA ALA A 7 69.04 26.09 9.94
C ALA A 7 69.73 24.84 10.55
N LEU A 8 69.23 24.36 11.67
CA LEU A 8 69.63 23.15 12.34
C LEU A 8 68.74 22.01 11.90
N SER A 9 69.31 21.07 11.12
CA SER A 9 68.58 19.87 10.68
C SER A 9 68.68 18.78 11.74
N VAL A 10 67.59 18.39 12.35
CA VAL A 10 67.47 17.23 13.22
C VAL A 10 66.95 16.05 12.40
N VAL A 11 67.78 15.03 12.26
CA VAL A 11 67.39 13.75 11.67
C VAL A 11 66.83 12.87 12.78
N LEU A 12 65.54 12.59 12.74
CA LEU A 12 64.89 11.59 13.60
C LEU A 12 64.73 10.29 12.79
N ALA A 13 65.46 9.27 13.19
CA ALA A 13 65.27 7.89 12.71
C ALA A 13 63.99 7.34 13.29
N GLY A 14 62.94 7.16 12.47
CA GLY A 14 61.70 6.51 12.86
C GLY A 14 61.76 5.02 12.56
N CYS A 15 61.59 4.19 13.59
CA CYS A 15 61.42 2.74 13.49
C CYS A 15 60.13 2.43 12.74
N GLY A 16 60.21 1.59 11.70
CA GLY A 16 59.07 1.01 11.01
C GLY A 16 58.24 0.09 11.92
N GLY A 17 56.98 0.41 12.04
CA GLY A 17 55.95 -0.48 12.56
C GLY A 17 54.98 -0.79 11.44
N ASP A 18 55.01 -2.02 10.92
CA ASP A 18 54.00 -2.56 10.01
C ASP A 18 52.65 -2.65 10.73
N GLY A 19 51.92 -1.56 10.74
CA GLY A 19 50.54 -1.49 11.18
C GLY A 19 49.61 -1.94 10.07
N SER A 20 49.41 -3.24 9.89
CA SER A 20 48.34 -3.82 9.11
C SER A 20 46.99 -3.39 9.73
N SER A 21 46.47 -2.25 9.33
CA SER A 21 45.13 -1.78 9.69
C SER A 21 44.09 -2.63 8.97
N ARG A 22 43.68 -3.71 9.66
CA ARG A 22 42.49 -4.48 9.26
C ARG A 22 41.28 -3.51 9.23
N PRO A 23 40.56 -3.38 8.09
CA PRO A 23 39.38 -2.55 8.10
C PRO A 23 38.39 -3.02 9.17
N PRO A 24 37.72 -2.12 9.87
CA PRO A 24 36.75 -2.52 10.88
C PRO A 24 35.71 -3.42 10.22
N ALA A 25 35.50 -4.59 10.83
CA ALA A 25 34.48 -5.53 10.41
C ALA A 25 33.15 -4.76 10.37
N SER A 26 32.53 -4.70 9.16
CA SER A 26 31.23 -4.08 8.97
C SER A 26 30.28 -4.75 9.96
N ALA A 27 29.80 -4.00 10.95
CA ALA A 27 28.82 -4.50 11.89
C ALA A 27 27.62 -4.98 11.08
N ALA A 28 27.37 -6.28 11.06
CA ALA A 28 26.20 -6.85 10.44
C ALA A 28 24.98 -6.21 11.13
N THR A 29 24.28 -5.31 10.43
CA THR A 29 23.04 -4.74 10.92
C THR A 29 22.05 -5.90 11.04
N ILE A 30 21.76 -6.33 12.27
CA ILE A 30 20.72 -7.35 12.50
C ILE A 30 19.42 -6.71 12.02
N ALA A 31 18.88 -7.24 10.92
CA ALA A 31 17.58 -6.78 10.40
C ALA A 31 16.53 -6.97 11.50
N ALA A 32 15.70 -5.95 11.71
CA ALA A 32 14.58 -6.06 12.63
C ALA A 32 13.71 -7.28 12.25
N PRO A 33 13.19 -8.04 13.24
CA PRO A 33 12.31 -9.17 12.94
C PRO A 33 11.11 -8.71 12.12
N ALA A 34 10.64 -9.58 11.22
CA ALA A 34 9.45 -9.28 10.43
C ALA A 34 8.23 -9.03 11.34
N PRO A 35 7.26 -8.20 10.90
CA PRO A 35 6.03 -8.01 11.66
C PRO A 35 5.26 -9.33 11.78
N PRO A 36 4.39 -9.50 12.80
CA PRO A 36 3.56 -10.70 12.94
C PRO A 36 2.73 -10.98 11.68
N PRO A 37 2.50 -12.24 11.31
CA PRO A 37 1.70 -12.61 10.15
C PRO A 37 0.22 -12.22 10.34
N PRO A 38 -0.55 -11.97 9.26
CA PRO A 38 -1.96 -11.59 9.34
C PRO A 38 -2.82 -12.56 10.14
N ALA A 39 -2.57 -13.86 10.07
CA ALA A 39 -3.32 -14.85 10.84
C ALA A 39 -3.17 -14.65 12.37
N GLU A 40 -2.01 -14.18 12.82
CA GLU A 40 -1.74 -13.85 14.22
C GLU A 40 -2.32 -12.48 14.60
N LEU A 41 -2.12 -11.47 13.73
CA LEU A 41 -2.60 -10.10 13.98
C LEU A 41 -4.13 -9.97 13.92
N CYS A 42 -4.73 -10.65 12.97
CA CYS A 42 -6.12 -10.42 12.57
C CYS A 42 -7.06 -11.55 13.03
N GLY A 43 -6.52 -12.71 13.36
CA GLY A 43 -7.31 -13.94 13.44
C GLY A 43 -7.85 -14.36 12.06
N GLY A 44 -8.78 -15.32 12.03
CA GLY A 44 -9.45 -15.77 10.81
C GLY A 44 -8.60 -16.72 9.96
N PRO A 45 -8.47 -16.53 8.64
CA PRO A 45 -7.80 -17.48 7.76
C PRO A 45 -6.36 -17.77 8.19
N THR A 46 -6.01 -19.07 8.21
CA THR A 46 -4.70 -19.57 8.61
C THR A 46 -3.74 -19.76 7.44
N THR A 47 -4.10 -19.25 6.25
CA THR A 47 -3.26 -19.33 5.07
C THR A 47 -1.90 -18.68 5.31
N LYS A 48 -0.85 -19.37 4.88
CA LYS A 48 0.50 -18.88 5.01
C LYS A 48 0.70 -17.61 4.17
N ALA A 49 0.91 -16.49 4.85
CA ALA A 49 1.32 -15.23 4.25
C ALA A 49 2.77 -14.91 4.66
N GLN A 50 3.49 -14.23 3.80
CA GLN A 50 4.81 -13.70 4.12
C GLN A 50 4.66 -12.27 4.66
N SER A 51 5.02 -12.06 5.92
CA SER A 51 5.08 -10.73 6.53
C SER A 51 6.43 -10.08 6.27
N PHE A 52 6.43 -8.76 6.11
CA PHE A 52 7.64 -7.97 5.86
C PHE A 52 7.43 -6.51 6.26
N TRP A 53 8.54 -5.80 6.46
CA TRP A 53 8.51 -4.36 6.61
C TRP A 53 8.56 -3.70 5.24
N LEU A 54 7.50 -2.97 4.90
CA LEU A 54 7.44 -2.15 3.70
C LEU A 54 8.03 -0.77 4.02
N SER A 55 9.20 -0.50 3.48
CA SER A 55 9.82 0.82 3.62
C SER A 55 9.14 1.83 2.71
N ALA A 56 8.80 2.99 3.26
CA ALA A 56 8.26 4.11 2.51
C ALA A 56 9.10 5.39 2.73
N PRO A 57 9.00 6.38 1.85
CA PRO A 57 9.71 7.64 2.00
C PRO A 57 9.55 8.29 3.38
N GLY A 58 10.57 9.02 3.82
CA GLY A 58 10.59 9.64 5.14
C GLY A 58 10.97 8.71 6.29
N GLY A 59 11.39 7.48 6.00
CA GLY A 59 11.81 6.51 7.03
C GLY A 59 10.68 5.70 7.65
N ALA A 60 9.48 5.73 7.06
CA ALA A 60 8.37 4.90 7.51
C ALA A 60 8.64 3.41 7.25
N GLN A 61 8.31 2.57 8.24
CA GLN A 61 8.33 1.12 8.18
C GLN A 61 6.92 0.60 8.43
N LEU A 62 6.30 0.10 7.38
CA LEU A 62 4.89 -0.31 7.43
C LEU A 62 4.80 -1.82 7.62
N SER A 63 3.98 -2.25 8.57
CA SER A 63 3.63 -3.66 8.72
C SER A 63 2.87 -4.12 7.49
N ALA A 64 3.43 -5.06 6.75
CA ALA A 64 2.88 -5.54 5.49
C ALA A 64 2.92 -7.06 5.37
N ALA A 65 2.09 -7.58 4.49
CA ALA A 65 2.05 -9.00 4.17
C ALA A 65 1.72 -9.23 2.69
N VAL A 66 2.22 -10.33 2.15
CA VAL A 66 1.85 -10.82 0.84
C VAL A 66 1.29 -12.24 0.95
N VAL A 67 0.18 -12.50 0.25
CA VAL A 67 -0.46 -13.81 0.16
C VAL A 67 -0.80 -14.12 -1.30
N GLY A 68 -0.70 -15.38 -1.67
CA GLY A 68 -0.86 -15.83 -3.05
C GLY A 68 0.40 -15.59 -3.89
N THR A 69 0.33 -16.05 -5.14
CA THR A 69 1.43 -16.01 -6.09
C THR A 69 0.94 -15.54 -7.46
N GLY A 70 1.87 -15.29 -8.38
CA GLY A 70 1.54 -14.92 -9.76
C GLY A 70 1.72 -13.43 -10.08
N PRO A 71 1.58 -13.10 -11.37
CA PRO A 71 1.88 -11.76 -11.88
C PRO A 71 0.73 -10.76 -11.70
N THR A 72 -0.50 -11.24 -11.48
CA THR A 72 -1.67 -10.40 -11.20
C THR A 72 -1.72 -10.10 -9.71
N THR A 73 -1.62 -8.83 -9.36
CA THR A 73 -1.48 -8.40 -7.97
C THR A 73 -2.51 -7.33 -7.62
N ALA A 74 -3.20 -7.52 -6.50
CA ALA A 74 -3.98 -6.49 -5.84
C ALA A 74 -3.16 -5.84 -4.73
N VAL A 75 -3.15 -4.52 -4.67
CA VAL A 75 -2.59 -3.75 -3.55
C VAL A 75 -3.77 -3.14 -2.79
N PHE A 76 -3.93 -3.54 -1.54
CA PHE A 76 -5.06 -3.14 -0.70
C PHE A 76 -4.73 -1.94 0.17
N VAL A 77 -5.57 -0.91 0.07
CA VAL A 77 -5.47 0.32 0.87
C VAL A 77 -6.66 0.36 1.81
N HIS A 78 -6.42 0.09 3.09
CA HIS A 78 -7.47 -0.04 4.09
C HIS A 78 -8.16 1.28 4.42
N GLU A 79 -9.29 1.21 5.08
CA GLU A 79 -10.05 2.34 5.61
C GLU A 79 -9.41 2.90 6.90
N ALA A 80 -9.91 4.04 7.38
CA ALA A 80 -9.55 4.54 8.71
C ALA A 80 -10.00 3.57 9.81
N GLY A 81 -9.26 3.55 10.91
CA GLY A 81 -9.60 2.73 12.06
C GLY A 81 -8.53 1.71 12.43
N PRO A 82 -8.72 0.99 13.53
CA PRO A 82 -7.67 0.16 14.14
C PRO A 82 -7.40 -1.16 13.39
N ARG A 83 -8.27 -1.57 12.48
CA ARG A 83 -8.12 -2.86 11.76
C ARG A 83 -6.94 -2.90 10.81
N GLY A 84 -6.52 -1.75 10.24
CA GLY A 84 -5.41 -1.73 9.30
C GLY A 84 -5.59 -2.74 8.17
N LEU A 85 -4.56 -3.51 7.87
CA LEU A 85 -4.58 -4.56 6.84
C LEU A 85 -5.61 -5.67 7.11
N CYS A 86 -6.06 -5.83 8.36
CA CYS A 86 -6.96 -6.92 8.74
C CYS A 86 -8.36 -6.81 8.10
N GLY A 87 -8.81 -5.63 7.71
CA GLY A 87 -10.09 -5.47 7.01
C GLY A 87 -10.15 -6.26 5.70
N PHE A 88 -9.05 -6.28 4.96
CA PHE A 88 -8.96 -7.01 3.70
C PHE A 88 -8.37 -8.42 3.80
N TRP A 89 -7.87 -8.83 4.97
CA TRP A 89 -7.19 -10.13 5.12
C TRP A 89 -8.03 -11.32 4.65
N PRO A 90 -9.32 -11.47 5.06
CA PRO A 90 -10.13 -12.59 4.60
C PRO A 90 -10.33 -12.61 3.08
N TYR A 91 -10.50 -11.43 2.48
CA TYR A 91 -10.69 -11.32 1.03
C TYR A 91 -9.41 -11.65 0.26
N ALA A 92 -8.26 -11.20 0.74
CA ALA A 92 -6.96 -11.50 0.15
C ALA A 92 -6.65 -13.00 0.19
N ASP A 93 -7.00 -13.68 1.29
CA ASP A 93 -6.92 -15.14 1.42
C ASP A 93 -7.79 -15.85 0.39
N TRP A 94 -9.04 -15.44 0.27
CA TRP A 94 -9.97 -16.00 -0.71
C TRP A 94 -9.47 -15.81 -2.15
N LEU A 95 -8.96 -14.61 -2.49
CA LEU A 95 -8.40 -14.34 -3.81
C LEU A 95 -7.21 -15.26 -4.12
N ALA A 96 -6.32 -15.45 -3.15
CA ALA A 96 -5.16 -16.33 -3.32
C ALA A 96 -5.57 -17.78 -3.58
N LYS A 97 -6.54 -18.29 -2.83
CA LYS A 97 -7.02 -19.68 -2.91
C LYS A 97 -7.85 -19.96 -4.16
N THR A 98 -8.67 -19.01 -4.59
CA THR A 98 -9.73 -19.29 -5.57
C THR A 98 -9.54 -18.59 -6.91
N LYS A 99 -8.73 -17.53 -6.97
CA LYS A 99 -8.59 -16.67 -8.14
C LYS A 99 -7.15 -16.58 -8.68
N GLY A 100 -6.18 -17.18 -7.99
CA GLY A 100 -4.78 -17.08 -8.38
C GLY A 100 -4.23 -15.65 -8.37
N VAL A 101 -4.79 -14.79 -7.54
CA VAL A 101 -4.37 -13.39 -7.38
C VAL A 101 -3.40 -13.29 -6.21
N ARG A 102 -2.30 -12.61 -6.42
CA ARG A 102 -1.41 -12.20 -5.36
C ARG A 102 -1.94 -10.92 -4.72
N SER A 103 -1.93 -10.86 -3.40
CA SER A 103 -2.43 -9.71 -2.64
C SER A 103 -1.32 -9.14 -1.77
N VAL A 104 -1.09 -7.84 -1.87
CA VAL A 104 -0.23 -7.06 -0.98
C VAL A 104 -1.12 -6.25 -0.05
N LEU A 105 -0.97 -6.51 1.25
CA LEU A 105 -1.67 -5.81 2.32
C LEU A 105 -0.65 -5.06 3.15
N PHE A 106 -1.01 -3.91 3.67
CA PHE A 106 -0.16 -3.15 4.59
C PHE A 106 -1.03 -2.27 5.49
N SER A 107 -0.53 -2.00 6.68
CA SER A 107 -1.14 -1.04 7.58
C SER A 107 -0.53 0.33 7.36
N GLN A 108 -1.35 1.34 7.20
CA GLN A 108 -0.93 2.73 7.05
C GLN A 108 -0.29 3.26 8.34
N CYS A 109 0.40 4.38 8.24
CA CYS A 109 0.92 5.10 9.39
C CYS A 109 -0.20 5.35 10.43
N GLY A 110 0.11 5.07 11.69
CA GLY A 110 -0.85 5.17 12.80
C GLY A 110 -1.74 3.96 13.01
N THR A 111 -1.54 2.86 12.27
CA THR A 111 -2.29 1.62 12.42
C THR A 111 -1.39 0.39 12.53
N GLY A 112 -1.87 -0.63 13.24
CA GLY A 112 -1.14 -1.88 13.44
C GLY A 112 0.25 -1.67 14.06
N ALA A 113 1.24 -2.42 13.56
CA ALA A 113 2.63 -2.32 14.01
C ALA A 113 3.46 -1.30 13.18
N SER A 114 2.84 -0.55 12.28
CA SER A 114 3.52 0.41 11.41
C SER A 114 4.18 1.54 12.20
N GLN A 115 5.44 1.84 11.88
CA GLN A 115 6.27 2.86 12.54
C GLN A 115 6.54 3.98 11.55
N CYS A 116 6.07 5.17 11.88
CA CYS A 116 6.23 6.32 11.00
C CYS A 116 6.76 7.53 11.79
N PRO A 117 7.71 8.27 11.22
CA PRO A 117 8.10 9.56 11.77
C PRO A 117 6.92 10.54 11.82
N ALA A 118 7.04 11.57 12.64
CA ALA A 118 6.08 12.66 12.61
C ALA A 118 5.99 13.28 11.21
N GLY A 119 4.77 13.57 10.75
CA GLY A 119 4.56 14.10 9.41
C GLY A 119 3.09 14.30 9.06
N ASN A 120 2.85 14.81 7.87
CA ASN A 120 1.50 14.96 7.36
C ASN A 120 0.90 13.57 7.02
N ALA A 121 -0.22 13.23 7.63
CA ALA A 121 -0.86 11.92 7.48
C ALA A 121 -1.24 11.62 6.01
N THR A 122 -1.72 12.63 5.27
CA THR A 122 -2.08 12.47 3.86
C THR A 122 -0.88 12.09 3.02
N ASP A 123 0.24 12.82 3.18
CA ASP A 123 1.47 12.55 2.42
C ASP A 123 2.02 11.17 2.75
N GLN A 124 1.96 10.78 4.02
CA GLN A 124 2.37 9.44 4.47
C GLN A 124 1.52 8.33 3.83
N TRP A 125 0.19 8.49 3.77
CA TRP A 125 -0.70 7.51 3.16
C TRP A 125 -0.48 7.38 1.65
N LEU A 126 -0.28 8.49 0.95
CA LEU A 126 0.03 8.50 -0.48
C LEU A 126 1.38 7.86 -0.76
N ALA A 127 2.40 8.20 0.02
CA ALA A 127 3.74 7.64 -0.09
C ALA A 127 3.77 6.14 0.20
N ALA A 128 3.09 5.69 1.26
CA ALA A 128 2.95 4.29 1.64
C ALA A 128 2.28 3.46 0.54
N THR A 129 1.19 3.97 -0.02
CA THR A 129 0.48 3.29 -1.12
C THR A 129 1.33 3.22 -2.38
N THR A 130 2.07 4.29 -2.69
CA THR A 130 3.03 4.31 -3.81
C THR A 130 4.14 3.28 -3.60
N ALA A 131 4.70 3.21 -2.39
CA ALA A 131 5.72 2.23 -2.03
C ALA A 131 5.22 0.78 -2.16
N ALA A 132 3.97 0.51 -1.76
CA ALA A 132 3.36 -0.82 -1.90
C ALA A 132 3.20 -1.24 -3.37
N VAL A 133 2.82 -0.33 -4.26
CA VAL A 133 2.76 -0.59 -5.71
C VAL A 133 4.16 -0.85 -6.27
N THR A 134 5.15 -0.05 -5.89
CA THR A 134 6.55 -0.21 -6.31
C THR A 134 7.08 -1.56 -5.84
N TRP A 135 6.89 -1.89 -4.56
CA TRP A 135 7.28 -3.18 -4.01
C TRP A 135 6.66 -4.36 -4.78
N ALA A 136 5.36 -4.28 -5.09
CA ALA A 136 4.67 -5.33 -5.85
C ALA A 136 5.33 -5.55 -7.23
N ARG A 137 5.71 -4.49 -7.91
CA ARG A 137 6.39 -4.54 -9.22
C ARG A 137 7.80 -5.11 -9.13
N ASP A 138 8.57 -4.67 -8.16
CA ASP A 138 9.93 -5.15 -7.91
C ASP A 138 9.95 -6.65 -7.57
N HIS A 139 8.80 -7.16 -7.06
CA HIS A 139 8.58 -8.57 -6.74
C HIS A 139 7.75 -9.30 -7.81
N GLY A 140 7.80 -8.84 -9.07
CA GLY A 140 7.31 -9.56 -10.24
C GLY A 140 5.83 -9.35 -10.57
N ALA A 141 5.15 -8.33 -10.03
CA ALA A 141 3.82 -7.97 -10.50
C ALA A 141 3.90 -7.40 -11.93
N ARG A 142 3.15 -7.98 -12.85
CA ARG A 142 3.00 -7.48 -14.22
C ARG A 142 1.69 -6.71 -14.40
N GLN A 143 0.71 -7.03 -13.59
CA GLN A 143 -0.57 -6.34 -13.52
C GLN A 143 -0.85 -5.95 -12.07
N VAL A 144 -1.10 -4.68 -11.82
CA VAL A 144 -1.37 -4.15 -10.47
C VAL A 144 -2.68 -3.38 -10.46
N THR A 145 -3.60 -3.81 -9.61
CA THR A 145 -4.84 -3.08 -9.32
C THR A 145 -4.82 -2.56 -7.89
N LEU A 146 -5.07 -1.27 -7.72
CA LEU A 146 -5.30 -0.67 -6.40
C LEU A 146 -6.75 -0.95 -5.96
N VAL A 147 -6.92 -1.45 -4.75
CA VAL A 147 -8.25 -1.66 -4.14
C VAL A 147 -8.29 -0.91 -2.82
N GLY A 148 -9.07 0.15 -2.77
CA GLY A 148 -9.18 0.99 -1.57
C GLY A 148 -10.57 1.02 -0.98
N ALA A 149 -10.65 1.00 0.36
CA ALA A 149 -11.88 1.14 1.14
C ALA A 149 -11.92 2.48 1.85
N SER A 150 -13.06 3.18 1.82
CA SER A 150 -13.26 4.46 2.52
C SER A 150 -12.12 5.46 2.20
N VAL A 151 -11.42 5.94 3.20
CA VAL A 151 -10.20 6.77 3.04
C VAL A 151 -9.19 6.11 2.09
N GLY A 152 -9.00 4.81 2.19
CA GLY A 152 -8.14 4.05 1.27
C GLY A 152 -8.60 4.15 -0.20
N GLY A 153 -9.91 4.26 -0.44
CA GLY A 153 -10.47 4.51 -1.76
C GLY A 153 -10.08 5.88 -2.33
N ILE A 154 -10.05 6.92 -1.48
CA ILE A 154 -9.58 8.26 -1.82
C ILE A 154 -8.11 8.23 -2.21
N VAL A 155 -7.29 7.60 -1.36
CA VAL A 155 -5.84 7.45 -1.57
C VAL A 155 -5.54 6.65 -2.84
N ALA A 156 -6.24 5.54 -3.06
CA ALA A 156 -6.09 4.71 -4.26
C ALA A 156 -6.37 5.50 -5.54
N LEU A 157 -7.45 6.29 -5.58
CA LEU A 157 -7.75 7.17 -6.71
C LEU A 157 -6.63 8.18 -6.95
N GLN A 158 -6.16 8.86 -5.90
CA GLN A 158 -5.13 9.88 -6.01
C GLN A 158 -3.81 9.28 -6.51
N VAL A 159 -3.36 8.14 -5.94
CA VAL A 159 -2.14 7.46 -6.38
C VAL A 159 -2.27 6.97 -7.82
N ALA A 160 -3.42 6.40 -8.22
CA ALA A 160 -3.65 5.95 -9.59
C ALA A 160 -3.51 7.06 -10.64
N THR A 161 -3.71 8.34 -10.27
CA THR A 161 -3.51 9.47 -11.18
C THR A 161 -2.05 9.86 -11.37
N SER A 162 -1.21 9.63 -10.38
CA SER A 162 0.15 10.19 -10.32
C SER A 162 1.25 9.15 -10.54
N ILE A 163 1.03 7.89 -10.12
CA ILE A 163 2.07 6.85 -10.19
C ILE A 163 2.48 6.52 -11.63
N ARG A 164 3.78 6.29 -11.82
CA ARG A 164 4.35 5.88 -13.12
C ARG A 164 5.30 4.68 -12.93
N PRO A 165 5.21 3.67 -13.78
CA PRO A 165 4.15 3.39 -14.76
C PRO A 165 2.77 3.39 -14.11
N ARG A 166 1.68 3.56 -14.90
CA ARG A 166 0.31 3.51 -14.36
C ARG A 166 -0.02 2.11 -13.82
N VAL A 167 -0.90 2.05 -12.82
CA VAL A 167 -1.57 0.81 -12.43
C VAL A 167 -2.56 0.38 -13.52
N ASP A 168 -2.96 -0.89 -13.51
CA ASP A 168 -3.85 -1.47 -14.53
C ASP A 168 -5.34 -1.24 -14.21
N GLY A 169 -5.65 -0.85 -12.99
CA GLY A 169 -7.00 -0.52 -12.57
C GLY A 169 -7.06 0.03 -11.16
N VAL A 170 -8.19 0.61 -10.81
CA VAL A 170 -8.51 1.06 -9.46
C VAL A 170 -9.93 0.63 -9.07
N VAL A 171 -10.09 0.20 -7.83
CA VAL A 171 -11.37 -0.09 -7.18
C VAL A 171 -11.52 0.83 -5.98
N ASN A 172 -12.63 1.53 -5.92
CA ASN A 172 -13.01 2.40 -4.82
C ASN A 172 -14.28 1.84 -4.15
N LEU A 173 -14.13 1.33 -2.94
CA LEU A 173 -15.21 0.82 -2.10
C LEU A 173 -15.56 1.88 -1.06
N SER A 174 -16.70 2.52 -1.20
CA SER A 174 -17.19 3.56 -0.28
C SER A 174 -16.19 4.70 -0.02
N GLY A 175 -15.39 5.10 -1.01
CA GLY A 175 -14.46 6.21 -0.84
C GLY A 175 -15.19 7.55 -0.87
N GLU A 176 -15.00 8.34 0.17
CA GLU A 176 -15.62 9.65 0.30
C GLU A 176 -15.13 10.67 -0.73
N ARG A 177 -15.82 11.78 -0.80
CA ARG A 177 -15.45 12.86 -1.70
C ARG A 177 -14.15 13.57 -1.30
N ARG A 178 -13.92 13.75 -0.01
CA ARG A 178 -12.76 14.47 0.53
C ARG A 178 -12.27 13.84 1.83
N TRP A 179 -10.95 13.84 1.99
CA TRP A 179 -10.30 13.49 3.23
C TRP A 179 -8.97 14.24 3.35
N MET A 180 -8.76 14.94 4.45
CA MET A 180 -7.51 15.64 4.80
C MET A 180 -6.84 16.37 3.61
N GLY A 181 -7.62 17.14 2.87
CA GLY A 181 -7.11 17.90 1.73
C GLY A 181 -7.10 17.16 0.37
N VAL A 182 -7.26 15.84 0.35
CA VAL A 182 -7.42 15.08 -0.91
C VAL A 182 -8.86 15.20 -1.41
N ASP A 183 -9.04 15.58 -2.67
CA ASP A 183 -10.35 15.65 -3.35
C ASP A 183 -10.46 14.52 -4.38
N SER A 184 -11.28 13.51 -4.05
CA SER A 184 -11.56 12.37 -4.92
C SER A 184 -12.15 12.77 -6.27
N LEU A 185 -12.94 13.86 -6.32
CA LEU A 185 -13.53 14.33 -7.57
C LEU A 185 -12.47 14.91 -8.50
N ALA A 186 -11.49 15.64 -7.95
CA ALA A 186 -10.36 16.14 -8.72
C ALA A 186 -9.48 14.98 -9.20
N ALA A 187 -9.26 13.95 -8.40
CA ALA A 187 -8.57 12.74 -8.81
C ALA A 187 -9.34 11.98 -9.89
N ALA A 188 -10.65 11.76 -9.71
CA ALA A 188 -11.50 11.07 -10.68
C ALA A 188 -11.46 11.72 -12.08
N ARG A 189 -11.47 13.05 -12.16
CA ARG A 189 -11.37 13.79 -13.44
C ARG A 189 -10.04 13.57 -14.19
N ARG A 190 -8.98 13.22 -13.48
CA ARG A 190 -7.63 12.97 -14.04
C ARG A 190 -7.32 11.51 -14.24
N LEU A 191 -8.21 10.60 -13.82
CA LEU A 191 -7.98 9.17 -13.88
C LEU A 191 -7.90 8.69 -15.34
N GLN A 192 -6.87 7.88 -15.63
CA GLN A 192 -6.61 7.36 -16.97
C GLN A 192 -6.49 5.84 -17.01
N VAL A 193 -7.04 5.18 -16.00
CA VAL A 193 -7.05 3.72 -15.88
C VAL A 193 -8.48 3.23 -15.62
N PRO A 194 -8.80 1.96 -15.92
CA PRO A 194 -10.08 1.36 -15.59
C PRO A 194 -10.46 1.57 -14.13
N ALA A 195 -11.72 1.92 -13.85
CA ALA A 195 -12.20 2.27 -12.52
C ALA A 195 -13.52 1.61 -12.14
N LEU A 196 -13.52 0.90 -11.00
CA LEU A 196 -14.72 0.36 -10.36
C LEU A 196 -15.03 1.18 -9.10
N PHE A 197 -16.28 1.61 -8.98
CA PHE A 197 -16.80 2.27 -7.79
C PHE A 197 -17.90 1.40 -7.18
N ALA A 198 -17.93 1.28 -5.87
CA ALA A 198 -19.00 0.55 -5.19
C ALA A 198 -19.42 1.24 -3.90
N VAL A 199 -20.71 1.16 -3.59
CA VAL A 199 -21.33 1.74 -2.38
C VAL A 199 -22.64 1.01 -2.11
N ALA A 200 -23.04 0.89 -0.84
CA ALA A 200 -24.38 0.41 -0.44
C ALA A 200 -25.33 1.59 -0.23
N PRO A 201 -26.65 1.43 -0.46
CA PRO A 201 -27.63 2.47 -0.18
C PRO A 201 -27.71 2.87 1.31
N GLY A 202 -27.45 1.91 2.20
CA GLY A 202 -27.45 2.11 3.65
C GLY A 202 -26.09 2.46 4.24
N ASP A 203 -25.08 2.77 3.42
CA ASP A 203 -23.79 3.23 3.90
C ASP A 203 -23.93 4.56 4.66
N SER A 204 -23.52 4.56 5.94
CA SER A 204 -23.70 5.71 6.84
C SER A 204 -22.72 6.85 6.57
N TYR A 205 -21.66 6.62 5.78
CA TYR A 205 -20.58 7.59 5.55
C TYR A 205 -20.62 8.15 4.11
N VAL A 206 -20.98 7.34 3.14
CA VAL A 206 -20.90 7.70 1.72
C VAL A 206 -22.20 7.44 0.99
N SER A 207 -22.78 8.49 0.44
CA SER A 207 -24.03 8.37 -0.33
C SER A 207 -23.80 7.78 -1.72
N VAL A 208 -24.80 7.09 -2.24
CA VAL A 208 -24.86 6.67 -3.67
C VAL A 208 -24.69 7.86 -4.61
N GLY A 209 -25.20 9.04 -4.21
CA GLY A 209 -25.06 10.29 -4.96
C GLY A 209 -23.59 10.72 -5.11
N THR A 210 -22.82 10.66 -4.02
CA THR A 210 -21.36 10.92 -4.03
C THR A 210 -20.64 9.98 -4.99
N MET A 211 -20.92 8.68 -4.89
CA MET A 211 -20.27 7.69 -5.75
C MET A 211 -20.63 7.83 -7.23
N ARG A 212 -21.88 8.21 -7.52
CA ARG A 212 -22.30 8.57 -8.88
C ARG A 212 -21.57 9.79 -9.43
N GLN A 213 -21.30 10.81 -8.59
CA GLN A 213 -20.53 11.98 -9.01
C GLN A 213 -19.08 11.59 -9.38
N LEU A 214 -18.43 10.77 -8.55
CA LEU A 214 -17.06 10.28 -8.83
C LEU A 214 -17.05 9.46 -10.13
N TYR A 215 -17.95 8.51 -10.28
CA TYR A 215 -18.09 7.69 -11.48
C TYR A 215 -18.27 8.53 -12.75
N ARG A 216 -19.16 9.52 -12.72
CA ARG A 216 -19.42 10.39 -13.89
C ARG A 216 -18.20 11.24 -14.26
N ALA A 217 -17.40 11.64 -13.27
CA ALA A 217 -16.21 12.49 -13.46
C ALA A 217 -15.05 11.77 -14.15
N VAL A 218 -15.00 10.44 -14.07
CA VAL A 218 -13.93 9.64 -14.69
C VAL A 218 -14.05 9.70 -16.23
N PRO A 219 -13.00 10.13 -16.95
CA PRO A 219 -13.07 10.30 -18.41
C PRO A 219 -12.95 9.00 -19.20
N VAL A 220 -12.34 7.94 -18.62
CA VAL A 220 -12.16 6.68 -19.32
C VAL A 220 -13.49 5.94 -19.53
N ARG A 221 -13.60 5.20 -20.64
CA ARG A 221 -14.80 4.42 -20.96
C ARG A 221 -14.94 3.17 -20.09
N THR A 222 -13.82 2.53 -19.77
CA THR A 222 -13.78 1.33 -18.93
C THR A 222 -13.97 1.72 -17.47
N LYS A 223 -15.21 1.90 -17.10
CA LYS A 223 -15.61 2.24 -15.72
C LYS A 223 -16.94 1.61 -15.36
N ARG A 224 -17.09 1.25 -14.09
CA ARG A 224 -18.33 0.64 -13.56
C ARG A 224 -18.70 1.25 -12.22
N LEU A 225 -19.97 1.40 -11.98
CA LEU A 225 -20.54 1.70 -10.67
C LEU A 225 -21.44 0.53 -10.25
N VAL A 226 -21.18 -0.01 -9.08
CA VAL A 226 -22.01 -1.03 -8.43
C VAL A 226 -22.65 -0.41 -7.21
N VAL A 227 -23.98 -0.42 -7.17
CA VAL A 227 -24.76 -0.14 -5.96
C VAL A 227 -25.02 -1.50 -5.34
N ALA A 228 -24.25 -1.83 -4.30
CA ALA A 228 -24.36 -3.09 -3.57
C ALA A 228 -25.64 -3.10 -2.70
N GLU A 229 -26.11 -4.26 -2.33
CA GLU A 229 -27.22 -4.38 -1.40
C GLU A 229 -26.80 -4.08 0.05
N GLY A 230 -27.76 -3.69 0.88
CA GLY A 230 -27.56 -3.54 2.32
C GLY A 230 -26.96 -2.19 2.75
N ALA A 231 -26.18 -2.23 3.84
CA ALA A 231 -25.67 -1.05 4.54
C ALA A 231 -24.16 -1.10 4.86
N GLY A 232 -23.42 -2.03 4.28
CA GLY A 232 -21.98 -2.17 4.50
C GLY A 232 -21.20 -0.96 4.02
N HIS A 233 -20.04 -0.71 4.66
CA HIS A 233 -19.09 0.34 4.31
C HIS A 233 -17.74 -0.26 3.94
N GLY A 234 -17.06 0.31 2.96
CA GLY A 234 -15.70 -0.05 2.61
C GLY A 234 -15.54 -1.54 2.26
N TRP A 235 -14.65 -2.24 2.96
CA TRP A 235 -14.38 -3.66 2.73
C TRP A 235 -15.56 -4.57 3.10
N GLU A 236 -16.48 -4.12 3.98
CA GLU A 236 -17.68 -4.90 4.36
C GLU A 236 -18.59 -5.20 3.16
N LEU A 237 -18.56 -4.35 2.13
CA LEU A 237 -19.30 -4.58 0.89
C LEU A 237 -18.93 -5.89 0.19
N LEU A 238 -17.75 -6.44 0.48
CA LEU A 238 -17.28 -7.69 -0.12
C LEU A 238 -17.93 -8.93 0.53
N GLY A 239 -18.48 -8.81 1.74
CA GLY A 239 -18.97 -9.96 2.51
C GLY A 239 -17.82 -10.82 3.05
N GLY A 240 -18.09 -12.12 3.27
CA GLY A 240 -17.08 -13.08 3.73
C GLY A 240 -16.64 -12.93 5.19
N ALA A 241 -17.26 -12.02 5.95
CA ALA A 241 -17.01 -11.88 7.37
C ALA A 241 -17.61 -13.06 8.16
N ALA A 242 -16.86 -13.58 9.13
CA ALA A 242 -17.32 -14.63 10.04
C ALA A 242 -17.91 -15.89 9.36
N GLY A 243 -17.41 -16.25 8.16
CA GLY A 243 -17.88 -17.43 7.42
C GLY A 243 -19.13 -17.20 6.58
N SER A 244 -19.57 -15.95 6.40
CA SER A 244 -20.62 -15.61 5.43
C SER A 244 -20.13 -15.78 3.99
N ASP A 245 -21.07 -15.92 3.05
CA ASP A 245 -20.75 -15.98 1.64
C ASP A 245 -20.15 -14.66 1.13
N TRP A 246 -19.31 -14.76 0.12
CA TRP A 246 -18.81 -13.60 -0.59
C TRP A 246 -19.92 -12.96 -1.42
N SER A 247 -20.02 -11.63 -1.34
CA SER A 247 -21.04 -10.90 -2.08
C SER A 247 -20.81 -10.98 -3.61
N PRO A 248 -21.81 -10.73 -4.44
CA PRO A 248 -21.64 -10.58 -5.89
C PRO A 248 -20.62 -9.51 -6.25
N LEU A 249 -20.48 -8.47 -5.40
CA LEU A 249 -19.45 -7.45 -5.56
C LEU A 249 -18.04 -8.02 -5.39
N ALA A 250 -17.81 -8.92 -4.44
CA ALA A 250 -16.51 -9.57 -4.25
C ALA A 250 -16.05 -10.30 -5.53
N VAL A 251 -16.96 -11.03 -6.18
CA VAL A 251 -16.70 -11.70 -7.46
C VAL A 251 -16.41 -10.67 -8.56
N THR A 252 -17.16 -9.57 -8.59
CA THR A 252 -16.94 -8.46 -9.54
C THR A 252 -15.57 -7.80 -9.34
N VAL A 253 -15.18 -7.52 -8.10
CA VAL A 253 -13.86 -6.96 -7.76
C VAL A 253 -12.74 -7.92 -8.14
N ALA A 254 -12.90 -9.22 -7.88
CA ALA A 254 -11.92 -10.23 -8.29
C ALA A 254 -11.73 -10.26 -9.83
N ALA A 255 -12.83 -10.20 -10.59
CA ALA A 255 -12.77 -10.10 -12.05
C ALA A 255 -12.07 -8.82 -12.51
N TRP A 256 -12.35 -7.68 -11.82
CA TRP A 256 -11.70 -6.40 -12.11
C TRP A 256 -10.19 -6.45 -11.89
N ILE A 257 -9.74 -7.02 -10.78
CA ILE A 257 -8.31 -7.24 -10.47
C ILE A 257 -7.63 -8.06 -11.57
N GLN A 258 -8.33 -9.02 -12.15
CA GLN A 258 -7.84 -9.88 -13.23
C GLN A 258 -7.92 -9.23 -14.62
N GLY A 259 -8.26 -7.95 -14.73
CA GLY A 259 -8.38 -7.23 -16.01
C GLY A 259 -9.66 -7.54 -16.79
N ARG A 260 -10.62 -8.25 -16.19
CA ARG A 260 -11.93 -8.55 -16.80
C ARG A 260 -12.94 -7.45 -16.42
N HIS A 261 -12.91 -6.37 -17.14
CA HIS A 261 -13.64 -5.13 -16.85
C HIS A 261 -15.05 -5.08 -17.49
N ARG A 262 -15.74 -6.19 -17.58
CA ARG A 262 -17.08 -6.30 -18.20
C ARG A 262 -18.19 -6.19 -17.17
#